data_863c954aa912932a7f7550646676e120
#
_entry.id   863c954aa912932a7f7550646676e120
#
_cell.length_a   1.000
_cell.length_b   1.000
_cell.length_c   1.000
_cell.angle_alpha   90.00
_cell.angle_beta   90.00
_cell.angle_gamma   90.00
#
_symmetry.space_group_name_H-M   'P 1'
#
loop_
_entity.id
_entity.type
_entity.pdbx_description
1 polymer ?
#
loop_
_entity_poly.entity_id
_entity_poly.type
_entity_poly.pdbx_seq_one_letter_code
_entity_poly.pdbx_strand_id
1 'polypeptide(L)'
;MQIDNRSGFPHAWFEKTGPGGVVYDVLVLRGTFALSGNYQPLQRAEVQTPIVYADEYDGHPEANPLQSVLRREGDLLLFKAASDVYVTGSARSTGGAALTGWLAGIRVGTRRKLLQLHGPRRFVRQGQQWHLSSAEPVNQVPLDYRYAFGGCYSVMASQQSEVERVYNPENPAGCGWLPAEADLQAVSPEAQEQIRQWLEGVSELPAPQIEDAEAPITSPHDVLPPQGFAPLARWSQARLRYAGTYDEHWQRERYPLLPDDFDERFYQAAPPDLIQPGYLSGDEFISLLGMLPEGLTHFRLPGVLALASLTGTSGHCRQGPLVLDTVAIDLDARQVSLIWRGTFERGEPWRRLAIGTLDVPLVQEDVHGA
;
A
#
# COMPACT_ATOMS: atom_id res chain seq x y z
N MET A 1 1.14 -31.91 -11.25
CA MET A 1 0.32 -31.82 -10.02
C MET A 1 -1.14 -31.59 -10.39
N GLN A 2 -2.08 -32.29 -9.76
CA GLN A 2 -3.52 -32.05 -9.92
C GLN A 2 -3.99 -31.01 -8.89
N ILE A 3 -4.70 -29.97 -9.34
CA ILE A 3 -5.28 -28.94 -8.46
C ILE A 3 -6.79 -29.11 -8.41
N ASP A 4 -7.34 -29.25 -7.21
CA ASP A 4 -8.78 -29.36 -6.91
C ASP A 4 -9.17 -28.14 -6.04
N ASN A 5 -9.59 -27.03 -6.69
CA ASN A 5 -10.01 -25.83 -6.01
C ASN A 5 -11.53 -25.81 -5.82
N ARG A 6 -12.01 -26.03 -4.61
CA ARG A 6 -13.41 -26.00 -4.20
C ARG A 6 -13.83 -24.71 -3.52
N SER A 7 -12.89 -23.78 -3.29
CA SER A 7 -13.19 -22.48 -2.67
C SER A 7 -14.04 -21.59 -3.55
N GLY A 8 -13.92 -21.79 -4.89
CA GLY A 8 -14.52 -20.91 -5.90
C GLY A 8 -13.84 -19.53 -5.97
N PHE A 9 -12.72 -19.31 -5.29
CA PHE A 9 -11.89 -18.11 -5.39
C PHE A 9 -10.77 -18.31 -6.41
N PRO A 10 -10.33 -17.26 -7.14
CA PRO A 10 -9.10 -17.27 -7.91
C PRO A 10 -7.89 -17.68 -7.09
N HIS A 11 -6.98 -18.41 -7.68
CA HIS A 11 -5.76 -18.87 -7.01
C HIS A 11 -4.58 -18.89 -7.98
N ALA A 12 -3.37 -18.85 -7.43
CA ALA A 12 -2.13 -19.15 -8.13
C ALA A 12 -1.26 -20.07 -7.29
N TRP A 13 -0.52 -20.94 -7.99
CA TRP A 13 0.52 -21.79 -7.44
C TRP A 13 1.81 -21.54 -8.18
N PHE A 14 2.87 -21.22 -7.47
CA PHE A 14 4.16 -20.86 -8.06
C PHE A 14 5.32 -21.21 -7.14
N GLU A 15 6.52 -21.26 -7.72
CA GLU A 15 7.77 -21.44 -6.99
C GLU A 15 8.44 -20.08 -6.73
N LYS A 16 9.09 -19.96 -5.59
CA LYS A 16 9.89 -18.78 -5.25
C LYS A 16 11.07 -19.15 -4.37
N THR A 17 12.24 -18.60 -4.70
CA THR A 17 13.43 -18.70 -3.85
C THR A 17 13.35 -17.63 -2.77
N GLY A 18 13.51 -18.07 -1.53
CA GLY A 18 13.52 -17.21 -0.34
C GLY A 18 14.93 -16.95 0.19
N PRO A 19 15.02 -16.36 1.39
CA PRO A 19 16.28 -16.14 2.07
C PRO A 19 17.10 -17.43 2.17
N GLY A 20 18.43 -17.32 2.06
CA GLY A 20 19.33 -18.47 2.12
C GLY A 20 19.27 -19.43 0.91
N GLY A 21 18.51 -19.09 -0.16
CA GLY A 21 18.39 -19.91 -1.35
C GLY A 21 17.40 -21.08 -1.22
N VAL A 22 16.62 -21.12 -0.15
CA VAL A 22 15.58 -22.14 0.05
C VAL A 22 14.46 -21.91 -0.95
N VAL A 23 14.05 -22.98 -1.65
CA VAL A 23 12.95 -22.92 -2.61
C VAL A 23 11.64 -23.27 -1.92
N TYR A 24 10.64 -22.46 -2.18
CA TYR A 24 9.29 -22.61 -1.63
C TYR A 24 8.27 -22.78 -2.76
N ASP A 25 7.30 -23.63 -2.49
CA ASP A 25 6.05 -23.66 -3.23
C ASP A 25 5.05 -22.74 -2.51
N VAL A 26 4.44 -21.84 -3.26
CA VAL A 26 3.52 -20.82 -2.70
C VAL A 26 2.15 -20.99 -3.32
N LEU A 27 1.13 -21.05 -2.46
CA LEU A 27 -0.27 -20.96 -2.83
C LEU A 27 -0.80 -19.59 -2.42
N VAL A 28 -1.38 -18.86 -3.35
CA VAL A 28 -2.16 -17.66 -3.06
C VAL A 28 -3.61 -17.85 -3.48
N LEU A 29 -4.53 -17.38 -2.65
CA LEU A 29 -5.96 -17.39 -2.87
C LEU A 29 -6.48 -15.96 -2.70
N ARG A 30 -7.34 -15.49 -3.63
CA ARG A 30 -7.90 -14.14 -3.59
C ARG A 30 -9.42 -14.20 -3.59
N GLY A 31 -10.06 -13.73 -2.52
CA GLY A 31 -11.52 -13.60 -2.42
C GLY A 31 -11.95 -12.15 -2.47
N THR A 32 -12.97 -11.83 -3.26
CA THR A 32 -13.54 -10.50 -3.36
C THR A 32 -14.94 -10.46 -2.75
N PHE A 33 -15.18 -9.44 -1.92
CA PHE A 33 -16.40 -9.25 -1.16
C PHE A 33 -16.97 -7.85 -1.42
N ALA A 34 -18.30 -7.73 -1.41
CA ALA A 34 -18.98 -6.45 -1.58
C ALA A 34 -18.86 -5.62 -0.30
N LEU A 35 -18.38 -4.38 -0.42
CA LEU A 35 -18.29 -3.45 0.70
C LEU A 35 -19.70 -2.94 1.05
N SER A 36 -20.23 -3.37 2.18
CA SER A 36 -21.53 -2.97 2.72
C SER A 36 -21.35 -2.44 4.14
N GLY A 37 -22.12 -1.42 4.50
CA GLY A 37 -21.95 -0.69 5.75
C GLY A 37 -23.10 -0.90 6.74
N ASN A 38 -23.39 -2.11 7.13
CA ASN A 38 -24.53 -2.41 8.01
C ASN A 38 -24.18 -3.32 9.19
N TYR A 39 -22.94 -3.27 9.67
CA TYR A 39 -22.42 -4.11 10.75
C TYR A 39 -22.43 -5.62 10.46
N GLN A 40 -22.88 -6.02 9.27
CA GLN A 40 -22.94 -7.42 8.87
C GLN A 40 -21.62 -7.90 8.29
N PRO A 41 -21.36 -9.21 8.28
CA PRO A 41 -20.26 -9.80 7.56
C PRO A 41 -20.38 -9.49 6.07
N LEU A 42 -19.23 -9.18 5.46
CA LEU A 42 -19.14 -8.91 4.02
C LEU A 42 -19.65 -10.12 3.23
N GLN A 43 -20.46 -9.86 2.24
CA GLN A 43 -20.97 -10.87 1.33
C GLN A 43 -20.01 -11.05 0.15
N ARG A 44 -19.86 -12.28 -0.30
CA ARG A 44 -19.05 -12.60 -1.47
C ARG A 44 -19.56 -11.83 -2.69
N ALA A 45 -18.65 -11.15 -3.40
CA ALA A 45 -19.00 -10.46 -4.64
C ALA A 45 -19.34 -11.47 -5.75
N GLU A 46 -20.30 -11.12 -6.60
CA GLU A 46 -20.67 -11.95 -7.76
C GLU A 46 -19.50 -12.13 -8.72
N VAL A 47 -18.75 -11.07 -8.94
CA VAL A 47 -17.55 -11.07 -9.77
C VAL A 47 -16.32 -11.08 -8.88
N GLN A 48 -15.51 -12.12 -9.01
CA GLN A 48 -14.24 -12.26 -8.29
C GLN A 48 -13.12 -11.58 -9.05
N THR A 49 -12.37 -10.73 -8.38
CA THR A 49 -11.17 -10.10 -8.94
C THR A 49 -10.10 -11.19 -9.18
N PRO A 50 -9.47 -11.24 -10.36
CA PRO A 50 -8.42 -12.22 -10.63
C PRO A 50 -7.18 -11.97 -9.75
N ILE A 51 -6.28 -12.97 -9.73
CA ILE A 51 -4.96 -12.81 -9.14
C ILE A 51 -4.22 -11.66 -9.83
N VAL A 52 -3.58 -10.81 -9.03
CA VAL A 52 -2.74 -9.70 -9.49
C VAL A 52 -1.31 -10.23 -9.65
N TYR A 53 -0.88 -10.47 -10.89
CA TYR A 53 0.41 -11.12 -11.16
C TYR A 53 1.62 -10.18 -10.95
N ALA A 54 1.44 -8.89 -11.08
CA ALA A 54 2.47 -7.88 -10.88
C ALA A 54 1.87 -6.62 -10.24
N ASP A 55 2.72 -5.79 -9.64
CA ASP A 55 2.31 -4.51 -9.11
C ASP A 55 1.67 -3.65 -10.21
N GLU A 56 0.50 -3.09 -9.94
CA GLU A 56 -0.20 -2.18 -10.84
C GLU A 56 -0.03 -0.74 -10.36
N TYR A 57 0.44 0.10 -11.23
CA TYR A 57 0.75 1.50 -10.93
C TYR A 57 -0.17 2.45 -11.70
N ASP A 58 -0.51 3.58 -11.09
CA ASP A 58 -0.97 4.76 -11.80
C ASP A 58 0.23 5.64 -12.13
N GLY A 59 0.35 6.06 -13.41
CA GLY A 59 1.51 6.74 -13.96
C GLY A 59 2.26 5.88 -14.97
N HIS A 60 3.53 6.19 -15.18
CA HIS A 60 4.40 5.50 -16.13
C HIS A 60 5.66 4.97 -15.42
N PRO A 61 5.56 3.85 -14.69
CA PRO A 61 6.68 3.35 -13.87
C PRO A 61 7.92 2.99 -14.70
N GLU A 62 7.76 2.64 -15.97
CA GLU A 62 8.87 2.36 -16.88
C GLU A 62 9.67 3.63 -17.25
N ALA A 63 8.98 4.77 -17.39
CA ALA A 63 9.60 6.05 -17.71
C ALA A 63 10.02 6.83 -16.46
N ASN A 64 9.18 6.82 -15.44
CA ASN A 64 9.43 7.53 -14.18
C ASN A 64 8.82 6.79 -12.98
N PRO A 65 9.51 5.80 -12.42
CA PRO A 65 9.02 5.05 -11.27
C PRO A 65 8.77 5.95 -10.05
N LEU A 66 9.59 6.98 -9.84
CA LEU A 66 9.47 7.88 -8.69
C LEU A 66 8.18 8.71 -8.67
N GLN A 67 7.55 8.96 -9.83
CA GLN A 67 6.28 9.68 -9.94
C GLN A 67 5.07 8.76 -10.12
N SER A 68 5.27 7.46 -10.04
CA SER A 68 4.21 6.47 -10.13
C SER A 68 3.79 6.01 -8.74
N VAL A 69 2.48 5.81 -8.54
CA VAL A 69 1.93 5.34 -7.26
C VAL A 69 1.37 3.93 -7.41
N LEU A 70 1.57 3.11 -6.38
CA LEU A 70 1.06 1.75 -6.36
C LEU A 70 -0.45 1.77 -6.14
N ARG A 71 -1.21 1.26 -7.10
CA ARG A 71 -2.65 1.09 -7.03
C ARG A 71 -3.05 -0.26 -6.45
N ARG A 72 -2.41 -1.33 -6.92
CA ARG A 72 -2.56 -2.69 -6.42
C ARG A 72 -1.23 -3.40 -6.35
N GLU A 73 -0.96 -4.03 -5.22
CA GLU A 73 0.22 -4.88 -5.06
C GLU A 73 0.01 -6.22 -5.75
N GLY A 74 1.06 -6.76 -6.36
CA GLY A 74 1.07 -8.09 -6.93
C GLY A 74 0.94 -9.18 -5.87
N ASP A 75 0.08 -10.17 -6.11
CA ASP A 75 -0.19 -11.26 -5.18
C ASP A 75 0.96 -12.30 -5.12
N LEU A 76 1.89 -12.29 -6.12
CA LEU A 76 2.96 -13.30 -6.22
C LEU A 76 4.17 -12.97 -5.32
N LEU A 77 3.93 -12.88 -4.03
CA LEU A 77 4.93 -12.71 -2.99
C LEU A 77 5.26 -14.06 -2.32
N LEU A 78 6.42 -14.14 -1.68
CA LEU A 78 6.80 -15.34 -0.93
C LEU A 78 5.93 -15.50 0.31
N PHE A 79 5.90 -14.48 1.17
CA PHE A 79 5.03 -14.38 2.35
C PHE A 79 5.05 -12.93 2.86
N LYS A 80 4.22 -12.61 3.83
CA LYS A 80 4.27 -11.39 4.63
C LYS A 80 4.40 -11.75 6.10
N ALA A 81 5.12 -10.95 6.87
CA ALA A 81 5.33 -11.20 8.29
C ALA A 81 4.05 -10.95 9.14
N ALA A 82 3.11 -10.18 8.58
CA ALA A 82 1.85 -9.82 9.24
C ALA A 82 0.79 -9.45 8.19
N SER A 83 -0.45 -9.25 8.60
CA SER A 83 -1.49 -8.76 7.69
C SER A 83 -1.31 -7.28 7.38
N ASP A 84 -1.34 -6.96 6.09
CA ASP A 84 -1.50 -5.61 5.57
C ASP A 84 -2.97 -5.24 5.48
N VAL A 85 -3.31 -4.01 5.86
CA VAL A 85 -4.60 -3.40 5.52
C VAL A 85 -4.35 -2.08 4.81
N TYR A 86 -4.94 -1.89 3.64
CA TYR A 86 -4.82 -0.62 2.93
C TYR A 86 -6.12 -0.26 2.21
N VAL A 87 -6.28 1.03 1.91
CA VAL A 87 -7.46 1.58 1.26
C VAL A 87 -7.05 2.35 0.01
N THR A 88 -7.71 2.05 -1.10
CA THR A 88 -7.52 2.71 -2.40
C THR A 88 -8.83 3.33 -2.90
N GLY A 89 -8.74 4.13 -3.96
CA GLY A 89 -9.86 4.87 -4.50
C GLY A 89 -9.97 6.28 -3.90
N SER A 90 -11.17 6.84 -3.91
CA SER A 90 -11.42 8.21 -3.47
C SER A 90 -12.27 8.25 -2.20
N ALA A 91 -11.80 8.94 -1.17
CA ALA A 91 -12.65 9.26 -0.01
C ALA A 91 -13.71 10.28 -0.43
N ARG A 92 -14.95 10.05 0.00
CA ARG A 92 -16.09 10.91 -0.28
C ARG A 92 -16.64 11.52 1.01
N SER A 93 -16.94 12.80 0.95
CA SER A 93 -17.54 13.53 2.07
C SER A 93 -18.92 12.97 2.42
N THR A 94 -19.29 13.07 3.69
CA THR A 94 -20.60 12.63 4.17
C THR A 94 -21.73 13.35 3.44
N GLY A 95 -22.68 12.57 2.92
CA GLY A 95 -23.80 13.07 2.12
C GLY A 95 -23.40 13.65 0.76
N GLY A 96 -22.14 13.53 0.34
CA GLY A 96 -21.65 14.08 -0.93
C GLY A 96 -21.56 15.62 -0.96
N ALA A 97 -21.57 16.28 0.20
CA ALA A 97 -21.46 17.73 0.30
C ALA A 97 -20.07 18.21 -0.10
N ALA A 98 -19.99 19.36 -0.79
CA ALA A 98 -18.72 20.01 -1.07
C ALA A 98 -18.18 20.68 0.21
N LEU A 99 -17.02 20.22 0.69
CA LEU A 99 -16.36 20.68 1.91
C LEU A 99 -14.92 21.11 1.59
N THR A 100 -14.41 22.08 2.33
CA THR A 100 -13.00 22.49 2.22
C THR A 100 -12.05 21.48 2.85
N GLY A 101 -12.56 20.61 3.73
CA GLY A 101 -11.83 19.48 4.31
C GLY A 101 -12.69 18.71 5.30
N TRP A 102 -12.24 17.47 5.60
CA TRP A 102 -12.88 16.60 6.58
C TRP A 102 -11.89 15.52 7.07
N LEU A 103 -12.23 14.87 8.17
CA LEU A 103 -11.47 13.74 8.71
C LEU A 103 -11.85 12.45 7.99
N ALA A 104 -10.84 11.70 7.56
CA ALA A 104 -10.99 10.32 7.07
C ALA A 104 -10.17 9.37 7.95
N GLY A 105 -10.72 8.21 8.23
CA GLY A 105 -10.03 7.27 9.11
C GLY A 105 -10.46 5.82 8.90
N ILE A 106 -9.59 4.92 9.33
CA ILE A 106 -9.85 3.48 9.40
C ILE A 106 -9.45 2.94 10.76
N ARG A 107 -10.25 2.00 11.27
CA ARG A 107 -9.93 1.19 12.44
C ARG A 107 -10.09 -0.30 12.11
N VAL A 108 -9.09 -1.10 12.47
CA VAL A 108 -9.08 -2.56 12.36
C VAL A 108 -8.51 -3.12 13.65
N GLY A 109 -9.33 -3.78 14.44
CA GLY A 109 -8.92 -4.23 15.78
C GLY A 109 -8.40 -3.07 16.64
N THR A 110 -7.13 -3.18 17.06
CA THR A 110 -6.43 -2.14 17.86
C THR A 110 -5.75 -1.08 17.02
N ARG A 111 -5.54 -1.32 15.71
CA ARG A 111 -4.92 -0.36 14.79
C ARG A 111 -5.93 0.65 14.32
N ARG A 112 -5.51 1.91 14.30
CA ARG A 112 -6.30 3.02 13.75
C ARG A 112 -5.40 4.00 13.05
N LYS A 113 -5.93 4.63 12.00
CA LYS A 113 -5.28 5.76 11.31
C LYS A 113 -6.34 6.81 11.01
N LEU A 114 -6.01 8.06 11.31
CA LEU A 114 -6.87 9.22 11.10
C LEU A 114 -6.09 10.28 10.37
N LEU A 115 -6.60 10.75 9.24
CA LEU A 115 -5.99 11.78 8.40
C LEU A 115 -6.96 12.92 8.18
N GLN A 116 -6.43 14.13 8.05
CA GLN A 116 -7.16 15.30 7.58
C GLN A 116 -7.09 15.33 6.05
N LEU A 117 -8.25 15.37 5.40
CA LEU A 117 -8.37 15.57 3.97
C LEU A 117 -8.77 17.02 3.70
N HIS A 118 -8.23 17.57 2.60
CA HIS A 118 -8.52 18.91 2.14
C HIS A 118 -8.87 18.89 0.65
N GLY A 119 -9.67 19.86 0.22
CA GLY A 119 -9.75 20.18 -1.20
C GLY A 119 -8.45 20.82 -1.71
N PRO A 120 -8.33 21.09 -3.02
CA PRO A 120 -7.15 21.73 -3.58
C PRO A 120 -6.80 23.03 -2.85
N ARG A 121 -5.53 23.15 -2.48
CA ARG A 121 -4.94 24.33 -1.83
C ARG A 121 -3.52 24.51 -2.32
N ARG A 122 -2.93 25.69 -2.09
CA ARG A 122 -1.62 26.04 -2.60
C ARG A 122 -0.77 26.68 -1.53
N PHE A 123 0.51 26.46 -1.58
CA PHE A 123 1.49 27.33 -0.96
C PHE A 123 1.71 28.55 -1.88
N VAL A 124 1.61 29.75 -1.33
CA VAL A 124 1.81 31.02 -2.03
C VAL A 124 2.92 31.78 -1.31
N ARG A 125 3.94 32.19 -2.05
CA ARG A 125 5.09 32.93 -1.53
C ARG A 125 4.78 34.40 -1.45
N GLN A 126 4.93 35.00 -0.26
CA GLN A 126 4.83 36.44 -0.04
C GLN A 126 6.13 36.94 0.58
N GLY A 127 6.95 37.57 -0.23
CA GLY A 127 8.32 37.93 0.16
C GLY A 127 9.18 36.70 0.40
N GLN A 128 9.61 36.49 1.66
CA GLN A 128 10.42 35.31 2.05
C GLN A 128 9.57 34.23 2.75
N GLN A 129 8.29 34.42 2.92
CA GLN A 129 7.43 33.51 3.65
C GLN A 129 6.46 32.78 2.73
N TRP A 130 6.19 31.53 3.05
CA TRP A 130 5.17 30.71 2.42
C TRP A 130 3.89 30.75 3.24
N HIS A 131 2.78 30.93 2.57
CA HIS A 131 1.44 30.95 3.17
C HIS A 131 0.58 29.90 2.47
N LEU A 132 -0.21 29.21 3.26
CA LEU A 132 -1.16 28.24 2.74
C LEU A 132 -2.45 28.97 2.36
N SER A 133 -2.93 28.78 1.12
CA SER A 133 -4.22 29.31 0.68
C SER A 133 -5.39 28.58 1.37
N SER A 134 -6.57 29.18 1.33
CA SER A 134 -7.81 28.46 1.63
C SER A 134 -7.99 27.29 0.68
N ALA A 135 -8.50 26.17 1.20
CA ALA A 135 -8.83 25.01 0.38
C ALA A 135 -10.13 25.26 -0.41
N GLU A 136 -10.18 24.76 -1.64
CA GLU A 136 -11.39 24.80 -2.45
C GLU A 136 -12.38 23.71 -1.97
N PRO A 137 -13.71 23.95 -2.01
CA PRO A 137 -14.67 22.92 -1.63
C PRO A 137 -14.70 21.78 -2.66
N VAL A 138 -14.60 20.53 -2.17
CA VAL A 138 -14.72 19.31 -2.97
C VAL A 138 -15.57 18.28 -2.22
N ASN A 139 -16.11 17.30 -2.92
CA ASN A 139 -16.86 16.20 -2.32
C ASN A 139 -16.09 14.86 -2.35
N GLN A 140 -14.89 14.84 -2.93
CA GLN A 140 -14.02 13.69 -2.94
C GLN A 140 -12.54 14.09 -3.00
N VAL A 141 -11.69 13.23 -2.42
CA VAL A 141 -10.22 13.33 -2.48
C VAL A 141 -9.65 11.94 -2.79
N PRO A 142 -8.84 11.79 -3.85
CA PRO A 142 -8.17 10.52 -4.13
C PRO A 142 -7.17 10.17 -3.00
N LEU A 143 -7.18 8.91 -2.55
CA LEU A 143 -6.34 8.43 -1.45
C LEU A 143 -5.01 7.86 -1.95
N ASP A 144 -4.31 8.57 -2.80
CA ASP A 144 -2.99 8.17 -3.27
C ASP A 144 -1.90 9.17 -2.88
N TYR A 145 -0.65 8.72 -2.91
CA TYR A 145 0.50 9.49 -2.42
C TYR A 145 0.85 10.73 -3.27
N ARG A 146 0.28 10.93 -4.44
CA ARG A 146 0.42 12.17 -5.24
C ARG A 146 -0.20 13.38 -4.55
N TYR A 147 -1.18 13.14 -3.68
CA TYR A 147 -1.89 14.16 -2.90
C TYR A 147 -1.33 14.32 -1.48
N ALA A 148 -0.31 13.55 -1.12
CA ALA A 148 0.41 13.65 0.15
C ALA A 148 1.69 14.49 -0.01
N PHE A 149 2.27 14.92 1.11
CA PHE A 149 3.51 15.70 1.13
C PHE A 149 4.67 14.95 0.47
N GLY A 150 5.41 15.64 -0.39
CA GLY A 150 6.52 15.11 -1.15
C GLY A 150 6.73 15.86 -2.45
N GLY A 151 7.54 15.31 -3.35
CA GLY A 151 7.77 15.88 -4.66
C GLY A 151 9.08 15.44 -5.32
N CYS A 152 9.17 15.68 -6.64
CA CYS A 152 10.33 15.38 -7.44
C CYS A 152 10.51 16.47 -8.48
N TYR A 153 11.72 16.98 -8.62
CA TYR A 153 12.12 17.99 -9.59
C TYR A 153 13.14 17.38 -10.56
N SER A 154 12.84 17.49 -11.83
CA SER A 154 13.68 16.96 -12.91
C SER A 154 14.25 18.10 -13.72
N VAL A 155 15.53 18.06 -13.96
CA VAL A 155 16.23 18.98 -14.88
C VAL A 155 16.99 18.18 -15.93
N MET A 156 17.17 18.74 -17.10
CA MET A 156 17.94 18.13 -18.17
C MET A 156 19.33 18.77 -18.18
N ALA A 157 20.36 18.01 -17.84
CA ALA A 157 21.74 18.47 -17.95
C ALA A 157 22.10 18.59 -19.41
N SER A 158 22.59 19.78 -19.84
CA SER A 158 22.80 20.15 -21.25
C SER A 158 23.87 19.33 -21.95
N GLN A 159 24.82 18.74 -21.20
CA GLN A 159 25.96 18.03 -21.74
C GLN A 159 25.81 16.52 -21.89
N GLN A 160 24.84 15.90 -21.25
CA GLN A 160 24.74 14.43 -21.18
C GLN A 160 23.39 13.85 -21.66
N SER A 161 22.43 14.69 -22.02
CA SER A 161 21.05 14.25 -22.35
C SER A 161 20.38 13.37 -21.26
N GLU A 162 20.93 13.40 -20.06
CA GLU A 162 20.40 12.66 -18.94
C GLU A 162 19.52 13.56 -18.06
N VAL A 163 18.41 12.99 -17.59
CA VAL A 163 17.51 13.68 -16.67
C VAL A 163 18.01 13.46 -15.25
N GLU A 164 18.49 14.53 -14.61
CA GLU A 164 18.83 14.51 -13.20
C GLU A 164 17.62 14.89 -12.34
N ARG A 165 17.53 14.33 -11.14
CA ARG A 165 16.36 14.50 -10.27
C ARG A 165 16.76 14.77 -8.84
N VAL A 166 16.11 15.78 -8.24
CA VAL A 166 16.10 16.01 -6.80
C VAL A 166 14.69 15.72 -6.31
N TYR A 167 14.55 14.89 -5.30
CA TYR A 167 13.24 14.43 -4.83
C TYR A 167 13.23 14.19 -3.33
N ASN A 168 12.03 14.27 -2.75
CA ASN A 168 11.80 13.85 -1.39
C ASN A 168 11.87 12.31 -1.31
N PRO A 169 12.84 11.72 -0.60
CA PRO A 169 13.05 10.28 -0.60
C PRO A 169 11.88 9.51 0.02
N GLU A 170 11.10 10.12 0.92
CA GLU A 170 9.95 9.47 1.54
C GLU A 170 8.74 9.40 0.58
N ASN A 171 8.55 10.41 -0.30
CA ASN A 171 7.44 10.44 -1.26
C ASN A 171 7.79 11.25 -2.52
N PRO A 172 8.54 10.68 -3.46
CA PRO A 172 8.88 11.37 -4.71
C PRO A 172 7.67 11.73 -5.59
N ALA A 173 6.57 10.96 -5.47
CA ALA A 173 5.34 11.18 -6.25
C ALA A 173 4.46 12.30 -5.69
N GLY A 174 4.72 12.76 -4.48
CA GLY A 174 3.91 13.72 -3.75
C GLY A 174 3.95 15.14 -4.28
N CYS A 175 3.38 16.05 -3.52
CA CYS A 175 3.34 17.48 -3.84
C CYS A 175 3.66 18.33 -2.60
N GLY A 176 4.02 19.60 -2.87
CA GLY A 176 4.17 20.60 -1.82
C GLY A 176 5.54 20.68 -1.16
N TRP A 177 6.46 19.80 -1.47
CA TRP A 177 7.82 19.85 -0.96
C TRP A 177 8.74 20.71 -1.84
N LEU A 178 9.64 21.46 -1.24
CA LEU A 178 10.75 22.15 -1.91
C LEU A 178 12.08 21.60 -1.37
N PRO A 179 13.07 21.34 -2.28
CA PRO A 179 14.38 20.88 -1.86
C PRO A 179 15.14 21.94 -1.05
N ALA A 180 15.83 21.49 -0.02
CA ALA A 180 16.80 22.28 0.70
C ALA A 180 18.17 22.23 -0.01
N GLU A 181 19.10 23.10 0.34
CA GLU A 181 20.44 23.14 -0.26
C GLU A 181 21.21 21.81 -0.13
N ALA A 182 20.95 21.06 0.96
CA ALA A 182 21.56 19.74 1.16
C ALA A 182 21.07 18.70 0.14
N ASP A 183 19.81 18.78 -0.29
CA ASP A 183 19.22 17.84 -1.24
C ASP A 183 19.84 18.03 -2.64
N LEU A 184 20.31 19.23 -2.95
CA LEU A 184 20.94 19.56 -4.24
C LEU A 184 22.30 18.87 -4.44
N GLN A 185 22.93 18.38 -3.36
CA GLN A 185 24.21 17.68 -3.46
C GLN A 185 24.12 16.35 -4.23
N ALA A 186 22.92 15.85 -4.43
CA ALA A 186 22.67 14.59 -5.16
C ALA A 186 22.78 14.73 -6.69
N VAL A 187 22.88 15.95 -7.22
CA VAL A 187 22.91 16.24 -8.65
C VAL A 187 24.14 17.06 -9.05
N SER A 188 24.42 17.14 -10.36
CA SER A 188 25.57 17.89 -10.90
C SER A 188 25.50 19.40 -10.57
N PRO A 189 26.63 20.10 -10.57
CA PRO A 189 26.66 21.55 -10.32
C PRO A 189 25.78 22.34 -11.29
N GLU A 190 25.67 21.89 -12.54
CA GLU A 190 24.79 22.50 -13.53
C GLU A 190 23.32 22.34 -13.17
N ALA A 191 22.91 21.13 -12.79
CA ALA A 191 21.55 20.85 -12.34
C ALA A 191 21.23 21.62 -11.05
N GLN A 192 22.18 21.71 -10.11
CA GLN A 192 22.00 22.51 -8.89
C GLN A 192 21.67 23.97 -9.22
N GLU A 193 22.42 24.59 -10.16
CA GLU A 193 22.20 25.98 -10.54
C GLU A 193 20.83 26.18 -11.20
N GLN A 194 20.41 25.26 -12.08
CA GLN A 194 19.08 25.32 -12.70
C GLN A 194 17.97 25.22 -11.65
N ILE A 195 18.11 24.32 -10.67
CA ILE A 195 17.12 24.16 -9.60
C ILE A 195 17.09 25.41 -8.70
N ARG A 196 18.25 26.01 -8.34
CA ARG A 196 18.28 27.25 -7.56
C ARG A 196 17.57 28.40 -8.29
N GLN A 197 17.83 28.59 -9.59
CA GLN A 197 17.15 29.61 -10.38
C GLN A 197 15.63 29.38 -10.41
N TRP A 198 15.21 28.12 -10.52
CA TRP A 198 13.78 27.79 -10.42
C TRP A 198 13.23 28.10 -9.04
N LEU A 199 13.92 27.72 -7.95
CA LEU A 199 13.52 28.02 -6.56
C LEU A 199 13.38 29.51 -6.26
N GLU A 200 14.25 30.36 -6.86
CA GLU A 200 14.13 31.81 -6.74
C GLU A 200 12.87 32.36 -7.40
N GLY A 201 12.50 31.78 -8.55
CA GLY A 201 11.35 32.23 -9.35
C GLY A 201 10.02 31.64 -8.93
N VAL A 202 10.01 30.53 -8.20
CA VAL A 202 8.74 29.87 -7.81
C VAL A 202 8.01 30.70 -6.77
N SER A 203 6.77 31.06 -7.08
CA SER A 203 5.90 31.85 -6.20
C SER A 203 4.69 31.09 -5.70
N GLU A 204 4.39 29.94 -6.29
CA GLU A 204 3.22 29.14 -5.99
C GLU A 204 3.47 27.67 -6.30
N LEU A 205 2.97 26.77 -5.48
CA LEU A 205 2.99 25.33 -5.71
C LEU A 205 1.78 24.64 -5.07
N PRO A 206 1.34 23.49 -5.60
CA PRO A 206 0.28 22.71 -4.98
C PRO A 206 0.65 22.35 -3.55
N ALA A 207 -0.28 22.44 -2.61
CA ALA A 207 -0.09 21.95 -1.26
C ALA A 207 -0.80 20.60 -1.08
N PRO A 208 -0.32 19.74 -0.17
CA PRO A 208 -0.90 18.42 0.07
C PRO A 208 -2.37 18.50 0.46
N GLN A 209 -3.15 17.56 -0.05
CA GLN A 209 -4.56 17.38 0.31
C GLN A 209 -4.75 16.33 1.41
N ILE A 210 -3.72 15.55 1.71
CA ILE A 210 -3.72 14.48 2.71
C ILE A 210 -2.59 14.77 3.70
N GLU A 211 -2.95 14.90 4.98
CA GLU A 211 -1.98 15.14 6.05
C GLU A 211 -2.41 14.47 7.35
N ASP A 212 -1.49 14.37 8.29
CA ASP A 212 -1.79 13.94 9.64
C ASP A 212 -2.72 14.96 10.31
N ALA A 213 -3.78 14.47 10.96
CA ALA A 213 -4.72 15.35 11.66
C ALA A 213 -4.10 16.08 12.86
N GLU A 214 -3.01 15.51 13.43
CA GLU A 214 -2.32 16.05 14.60
C GLU A 214 -1.03 16.81 14.21
N ALA A 215 -0.53 16.66 12.98
CA ALA A 215 0.68 17.31 12.48
C ALA A 215 0.45 17.96 11.10
N PRO A 216 -0.26 19.07 11.03
CA PRO A 216 -0.61 19.74 9.77
C PRO A 216 0.65 20.27 9.06
N ILE A 217 0.62 20.23 7.74
CA ILE A 217 1.67 20.76 6.89
C ILE A 217 1.44 22.24 6.66
N THR A 218 2.43 23.04 7.04
CA THR A 218 2.33 24.52 7.04
C THR A 218 3.28 25.20 6.06
N SER A 219 4.33 24.48 5.63
CA SER A 219 5.38 25.00 4.76
C SER A 219 5.87 23.94 3.79
N PRO A 220 6.32 24.34 2.57
CA PRO A 220 6.97 23.42 1.65
C PRO A 220 8.34 22.94 2.13
N HIS A 221 8.87 23.52 3.21
CA HIS A 221 10.12 23.11 3.86
C HIS A 221 9.91 22.25 5.12
N ASP A 222 8.66 21.85 5.41
CA ASP A 222 8.41 20.95 6.54
C ASP A 222 9.12 19.60 6.33
N VAL A 223 9.51 18.98 7.44
CA VAL A 223 10.14 17.66 7.48
C VAL A 223 9.17 16.71 8.15
N LEU A 224 8.15 16.31 7.42
CA LEU A 224 7.08 15.43 7.89
C LEU A 224 6.96 14.20 6.99
N PRO A 225 6.66 13.02 7.55
CA PRO A 225 6.46 11.82 6.76
C PRO A 225 5.18 11.95 5.92
N PRO A 226 5.18 11.43 4.68
CA PRO A 226 3.98 11.40 3.86
C PRO A 226 2.90 10.54 4.53
N GLN A 227 1.67 11.02 4.48
CA GLN A 227 0.53 10.32 5.04
C GLN A 227 -0.35 9.74 3.93
N GLY A 228 -0.94 8.56 4.18
CA GLY A 228 -1.81 7.90 3.22
C GLY A 228 -2.42 6.63 3.76
N PHE A 229 -3.40 6.12 3.03
CA PHE A 229 -4.05 4.81 3.28
C PHE A 229 -3.70 3.78 2.20
N ALA A 230 -3.19 4.24 1.05
CA ALA A 230 -2.86 3.41 -0.10
C ALA A 230 -1.60 2.57 0.14
N PRO A 231 -1.39 1.50 -0.63
CA PRO A 231 -0.18 0.71 -0.52
C PRO A 231 1.04 1.48 -1.00
N LEU A 232 2.17 1.24 -0.35
CA LEU A 232 3.46 1.83 -0.65
C LEU A 232 4.16 1.06 -1.78
N ALA A 233 4.71 1.76 -2.76
CA ALA A 233 5.53 1.19 -3.80
C ALA A 233 6.80 0.53 -3.22
N ARG A 234 7.40 -0.43 -3.95
CA ARG A 234 8.62 -1.14 -3.50
C ARG A 234 9.83 -0.23 -3.34
N TRP A 235 9.88 0.89 -4.03
CA TRP A 235 10.92 1.92 -3.91
C TRP A 235 10.65 2.97 -2.82
N SER A 236 9.52 2.87 -2.09
CA SER A 236 9.30 3.71 -0.90
C SER A 236 10.34 3.42 0.16
N GLN A 237 10.88 4.47 0.81
CA GLN A 237 11.86 4.33 1.88
C GLN A 237 11.34 3.50 3.06
N ALA A 238 10.04 3.55 3.31
CA ALA A 238 9.40 2.71 4.32
C ALA A 238 9.59 1.21 4.07
N ARG A 239 9.78 0.79 2.80
CA ARG A 239 10.07 -0.59 2.40
C ARG A 239 11.55 -0.82 2.12
N LEU A 240 12.22 0.10 1.42
CA LEU A 240 13.62 -0.04 1.01
C LEU A 240 14.57 -0.28 2.17
N ARG A 241 14.29 0.28 3.35
CA ARG A 241 15.09 0.04 4.57
C ARG A 241 15.18 -1.44 4.97
N TYR A 242 14.33 -2.28 4.42
CA TYR A 242 14.27 -3.72 4.65
C TYR A 242 14.75 -4.56 3.46
N ALA A 243 15.15 -3.91 2.36
CA ALA A 243 15.56 -4.61 1.13
C ALA A 243 16.92 -5.33 1.26
N GLY A 244 17.71 -4.95 2.27
CA GLY A 244 19.09 -5.41 2.43
C GLY A 244 20.09 -4.66 1.56
N THR A 245 21.35 -5.02 1.65
CA THR A 245 22.47 -4.34 1.03
C THR A 245 22.89 -5.02 -0.27
N TYR A 246 22.76 -4.29 -1.39
CA TYR A 246 23.12 -4.73 -2.75
C TYR A 246 24.43 -4.08 -3.21
N ASP A 247 25.53 -4.45 -2.56
CA ASP A 247 26.86 -3.94 -2.84
C ASP A 247 27.71 -4.92 -3.69
N GLU A 248 29.00 -4.61 -3.87
CA GLU A 248 29.94 -5.49 -4.59
C GLU A 248 30.11 -6.85 -3.90
N HIS A 249 30.02 -6.92 -2.56
CA HIS A 249 30.10 -8.18 -1.84
C HIS A 249 28.92 -9.07 -2.17
N TRP A 250 27.68 -8.52 -2.11
CA TRP A 250 26.49 -9.23 -2.52
C TRP A 250 26.59 -9.70 -3.98
N GLN A 251 27.07 -8.85 -4.88
CA GLN A 251 27.17 -9.18 -6.31
C GLN A 251 28.12 -10.35 -6.56
N ARG A 252 29.21 -10.48 -5.81
CA ARG A 252 30.21 -11.55 -5.98
C ARG A 252 29.85 -12.85 -5.26
N GLU A 253 29.26 -12.75 -4.07
CA GLU A 253 29.15 -13.89 -3.15
C GLU A 253 27.71 -14.39 -3.02
N ARG A 254 26.70 -13.55 -3.31
CA ARG A 254 25.29 -13.87 -3.05
C ARG A 254 24.41 -13.89 -4.29
N TYR A 255 24.73 -13.13 -5.32
CA TYR A 255 23.89 -13.08 -6.54
C TYR A 255 23.68 -14.49 -7.12
N PRO A 256 22.42 -14.90 -7.49
CA PRO A 256 21.18 -14.08 -7.54
C PRO A 256 20.28 -14.15 -6.30
N LEU A 257 20.80 -14.59 -5.17
CA LEU A 257 20.03 -14.70 -3.92
C LEU A 257 19.80 -13.33 -3.27
N LEU A 258 18.85 -13.26 -2.34
CA LEU A 258 18.64 -12.07 -1.53
C LEU A 258 19.88 -11.78 -0.65
N PRO A 259 20.15 -10.49 -0.31
CA PRO A 259 21.18 -10.14 0.65
C PRO A 259 21.01 -10.86 2.00
N ASP A 260 22.09 -11.05 2.74
CA ASP A 260 22.05 -11.70 4.05
C ASP A 260 21.28 -10.87 5.11
N ASP A 261 21.26 -9.56 4.94
CA ASP A 261 20.54 -8.61 5.77
C ASP A 261 19.14 -8.24 5.25
N PHE A 262 18.63 -8.99 4.26
CA PHE A 262 17.25 -8.84 3.80
C PHE A 262 16.27 -9.16 4.91
N ASP A 263 15.29 -8.26 5.11
CA ASP A 263 14.23 -8.42 6.11
C ASP A 263 12.88 -8.59 5.41
N GLU A 264 12.11 -9.56 5.85
CA GLU A 264 10.81 -9.94 5.29
C GLU A 264 9.77 -8.83 5.35
N ARG A 265 9.94 -7.85 6.23
CA ARG A 265 9.12 -6.63 6.30
C ARG A 265 9.14 -5.83 4.99
N PHE A 266 10.11 -6.06 4.11
CA PHE A 266 10.11 -5.53 2.75
C PHE A 266 8.83 -5.89 1.97
N TYR A 267 8.22 -7.03 2.26
CA TYR A 267 6.98 -7.47 1.60
C TYR A 267 5.71 -6.78 2.14
N GLN A 268 5.78 -6.03 3.23
CA GLN A 268 4.65 -5.26 3.74
C GLN A 268 4.45 -4.00 2.88
N ALA A 269 3.28 -3.88 2.27
CA ALA A 269 2.93 -2.74 1.43
C ALA A 269 2.01 -1.73 2.12
N ALA A 270 1.33 -2.10 3.17
CA ALA A 270 0.48 -1.17 3.90
C ALA A 270 1.30 -0.03 4.55
N PRO A 271 0.70 1.15 4.75
CA PRO A 271 1.29 2.16 5.63
C PRO A 271 1.63 1.53 7.00
N PRO A 272 2.74 1.93 7.65
CA PRO A 272 3.21 1.30 8.89
C PRO A 272 2.15 1.16 9.99
N ASP A 273 1.27 2.17 10.11
CA ASP A 273 0.19 2.17 11.11
C ASP A 273 -0.92 1.17 10.83
N LEU A 274 -1.01 0.66 9.60
CA LEU A 274 -2.02 -0.29 9.14
C LEU A 274 -1.48 -1.71 8.94
N ILE A 275 -0.19 -1.93 9.19
CA ILE A 275 0.36 -3.28 9.35
C ILE A 275 -0.11 -3.81 10.70
N GLN A 276 -0.77 -4.94 10.71
CA GLN A 276 -1.31 -5.54 11.93
C GLN A 276 -0.20 -6.14 12.79
N PRO A 277 -0.41 -6.38 14.11
CA PRO A 277 0.61 -6.99 14.96
C PRO A 277 0.80 -8.50 14.72
N GLY A 278 0.10 -9.08 13.75
CA GLY A 278 0.12 -10.47 13.35
C GLY A 278 -0.83 -10.71 12.21
N TYR A 279 -1.22 -11.96 11.99
CA TYR A 279 -2.22 -12.27 10.96
C TYR A 279 -3.63 -12.08 11.50
N LEU A 280 -4.49 -11.51 10.65
CA LEU A 280 -5.93 -11.39 10.92
C LEU A 280 -6.61 -12.76 10.85
N SER A 281 -7.63 -12.94 11.65
CA SER A 281 -8.46 -14.16 11.69
C SER A 281 -9.46 -14.23 10.54
N GLY A 282 -9.80 -13.05 9.96
CA GLY A 282 -10.75 -12.94 8.87
C GLY A 282 -12.17 -12.67 9.29
N ASP A 283 -12.40 -12.34 10.57
CA ASP A 283 -13.69 -11.98 11.15
C ASP A 283 -13.69 -10.64 11.88
N GLU A 284 -12.60 -9.87 11.72
CA GLU A 284 -12.41 -8.59 12.40
C GLU A 284 -13.46 -7.56 11.98
N PHE A 285 -13.75 -6.69 12.94
CA PHE A 285 -14.60 -5.54 12.74
C PHE A 285 -13.78 -4.37 12.20
N ILE A 286 -14.24 -3.77 11.09
CA ILE A 286 -13.61 -2.64 10.44
C ILE A 286 -14.56 -1.45 10.44
N SER A 287 -14.01 -0.27 10.77
CA SER A 287 -14.73 1.00 10.71
C SER A 287 -14.03 1.94 9.76
N LEU A 288 -14.77 2.56 8.85
CA LEU A 288 -14.33 3.62 7.95
C LEU A 288 -15.07 4.91 8.32
N LEU A 289 -14.33 5.99 8.55
CA LEU A 289 -14.85 7.32 8.81
C LEU A 289 -14.56 8.24 7.63
N GLY A 290 -15.55 8.96 7.10
CA GLY A 290 -15.34 9.98 6.08
C GLY A 290 -14.72 9.48 4.79
N MET A 291 -14.89 8.22 4.47
CA MET A 291 -14.40 7.58 3.24
C MET A 291 -15.52 7.30 2.23
N LEU A 292 -16.73 7.14 2.72
CA LEU A 292 -17.92 6.87 1.92
C LEU A 292 -19.01 7.90 2.21
N PRO A 293 -19.95 8.16 1.29
CA PRO A 293 -21.02 9.13 1.48
C PRO A 293 -21.89 8.88 2.71
N GLU A 294 -21.92 7.65 3.19
CA GLU A 294 -22.61 7.24 4.42
C GLU A 294 -21.95 7.81 5.69
N GLY A 295 -20.75 8.36 5.57
CA GLY A 295 -19.96 8.97 6.66
C GLY A 295 -19.22 7.93 7.47
N LEU A 296 -19.83 7.43 8.55
CA LEU A 296 -19.27 6.35 9.36
C LEU A 296 -19.85 5.00 8.90
N THR A 297 -18.98 4.14 8.41
CA THR A 297 -19.34 2.84 7.85
C THR A 297 -18.68 1.73 8.64
N HIS A 298 -19.46 0.77 9.08
CA HIS A 298 -18.99 -0.39 9.84
C HIS A 298 -19.34 -1.69 9.12
N PHE A 299 -18.39 -2.60 9.06
CA PHE A 299 -18.58 -3.94 8.53
C PHE A 299 -17.68 -4.94 9.25
N ARG A 300 -17.99 -6.21 9.07
CA ARG A 300 -17.17 -7.31 9.58
C ARG A 300 -16.58 -8.10 8.41
N LEU A 301 -15.34 -8.55 8.53
CA LEU A 301 -14.76 -9.50 7.59
C LEU A 301 -15.60 -10.79 7.59
N PRO A 302 -15.62 -11.55 6.47
CA PRO A 302 -16.64 -12.58 6.24
C PRO A 302 -16.51 -13.84 7.13
N GLY A 303 -15.45 -13.97 7.93
CA GLY A 303 -15.20 -15.16 8.75
C GLY A 303 -14.80 -16.39 7.92
N VAL A 304 -14.16 -16.20 6.78
CA VAL A 304 -13.74 -17.29 5.91
C VAL A 304 -12.33 -17.74 6.24
N LEU A 305 -12.18 -19.01 6.61
CA LEU A 305 -10.90 -19.68 6.77
C LEU A 305 -10.54 -20.44 5.48
N ALA A 306 -9.46 -20.06 4.83
CA ALA A 306 -8.95 -20.76 3.65
C ALA A 306 -8.02 -21.91 4.08
N LEU A 307 -8.17 -23.07 3.45
CA LEU A 307 -7.47 -24.29 3.76
C LEU A 307 -6.79 -24.87 2.52
N ALA A 308 -5.60 -25.45 2.71
CA ALA A 308 -4.93 -26.24 1.70
C ALA A 308 -4.55 -27.61 2.21
N SER A 309 -4.62 -28.59 1.32
CA SER A 309 -4.11 -29.95 1.54
C SER A 309 -3.24 -30.36 0.38
N LEU A 310 -1.96 -30.64 0.65
CA LEU A 310 -0.93 -31.03 -0.30
C LEU A 310 -0.60 -32.50 -0.10
N THR A 311 -0.64 -33.30 -1.17
CA THR A 311 -0.24 -34.69 -1.14
C THR A 311 0.97 -34.91 -2.04
N GLY A 312 2.07 -35.37 -1.45
CA GLY A 312 3.31 -35.68 -2.14
C GLY A 312 3.25 -36.99 -2.93
N THR A 313 4.27 -37.25 -3.70
CA THR A 313 4.40 -38.50 -4.49
C THR A 313 4.57 -39.74 -3.62
N SER A 314 5.14 -39.62 -2.43
CA SER A 314 5.23 -40.67 -1.42
C SER A 314 3.92 -41.00 -0.71
N GLY A 315 2.89 -40.14 -0.90
CA GLY A 315 1.62 -40.17 -0.16
C GLY A 315 1.62 -39.37 1.13
N HIS A 316 2.75 -38.74 1.50
CA HIS A 316 2.77 -37.79 2.60
C HIS A 316 1.78 -36.65 2.36
N CYS A 317 1.03 -36.25 3.39
CA CYS A 317 0.04 -35.18 3.31
C CYS A 317 0.39 -34.05 4.29
N ARG A 318 0.47 -32.82 3.76
CA ARG A 318 0.51 -31.58 4.54
C ARG A 318 -0.82 -30.87 4.39
N GLN A 319 -1.45 -30.49 5.49
CA GLN A 319 -2.69 -29.70 5.47
C GLN A 319 -2.66 -28.65 6.55
N GLY A 320 -3.32 -27.54 6.27
CA GLY A 320 -3.43 -26.45 7.24
C GLY A 320 -4.13 -25.22 6.66
N PRO A 321 -4.38 -24.23 7.52
CA PRO A 321 -4.92 -22.96 7.11
C PRO A 321 -3.88 -22.16 6.31
N LEU A 322 -4.39 -21.36 5.36
CA LEU A 322 -3.65 -20.27 4.75
C LEU A 322 -3.78 -19.05 5.64
N VAL A 323 -2.73 -18.25 5.75
CA VAL A 323 -2.78 -17.00 6.52
C VAL A 323 -3.43 -15.90 5.70
N LEU A 324 -4.31 -15.12 6.31
CA LEU A 324 -4.87 -13.90 5.73
C LEU A 324 -3.81 -12.80 5.85
N ASP A 325 -3.06 -12.55 4.78
CA ASP A 325 -1.92 -11.63 4.80
C ASP A 325 -2.22 -10.24 4.23
N THR A 326 -3.37 -10.06 3.56
CA THR A 326 -3.73 -8.76 3.00
C THR A 326 -5.24 -8.56 2.98
N VAL A 327 -5.68 -7.38 3.43
CA VAL A 327 -7.04 -6.84 3.28
C VAL A 327 -6.94 -5.55 2.47
N ALA A 328 -7.38 -5.61 1.21
CA ALA A 328 -7.37 -4.48 0.28
C ALA A 328 -8.78 -3.95 0.09
N ILE A 329 -9.01 -2.71 0.51
CA ILE A 329 -10.31 -2.03 0.42
C ILE A 329 -10.27 -1.07 -0.75
N ASP A 330 -11.16 -1.27 -1.74
CA ASP A 330 -11.33 -0.38 -2.89
C ASP A 330 -12.66 0.37 -2.74
N LEU A 331 -12.57 1.67 -2.44
CA LEU A 331 -13.74 2.52 -2.19
C LEU A 331 -14.54 2.78 -3.46
N ASP A 332 -13.86 2.95 -4.60
CA ASP A 332 -14.51 3.28 -5.87
C ASP A 332 -15.23 2.05 -6.45
N ALA A 333 -14.63 0.86 -6.35
CA ALA A 333 -15.27 -0.40 -6.71
C ALA A 333 -16.27 -0.89 -5.65
N ARG A 334 -16.27 -0.33 -4.44
CA ARG A 334 -17.01 -0.80 -3.26
C ARG A 334 -16.77 -2.29 -2.98
N GLN A 335 -15.50 -2.67 -2.95
CA GLN A 335 -15.06 -4.05 -2.77
C GLN A 335 -13.98 -4.17 -1.71
N VAL A 336 -13.92 -5.32 -1.07
CA VAL A 336 -12.83 -5.74 -0.19
C VAL A 336 -12.26 -7.03 -0.74
N SER A 337 -10.97 -7.03 -1.04
CA SER A 337 -10.24 -8.24 -1.42
C SER A 337 -9.47 -8.77 -0.21
N LEU A 338 -9.64 -10.06 0.07
CA LEU A 338 -8.89 -10.80 1.06
C LEU A 338 -7.91 -11.72 0.34
N ILE A 339 -6.64 -11.65 0.71
CA ILE A 339 -5.58 -12.48 0.13
C ILE A 339 -5.05 -13.42 1.21
N TRP A 340 -5.24 -14.70 0.98
CA TRP A 340 -4.68 -15.76 1.81
C TRP A 340 -3.48 -16.39 1.12
N ARG A 341 -2.48 -16.72 1.92
CA ARG A 341 -1.23 -17.32 1.44
C ARG A 341 -0.82 -18.51 2.26
N GLY A 342 -0.29 -19.53 1.58
CA GLY A 342 0.42 -20.63 2.18
C GLY A 342 1.79 -20.80 1.52
N THR A 343 2.84 -20.85 2.33
CA THR A 343 4.22 -21.01 1.88
C THR A 343 4.74 -22.32 2.43
N PHE A 344 5.21 -23.20 1.53
CA PHE A 344 5.64 -24.54 1.86
C PHE A 344 7.06 -24.74 1.37
N GLU A 345 7.99 -25.00 2.29
CA GLU A 345 9.34 -25.37 1.89
C GLU A 345 9.30 -26.59 0.97
N ARG A 346 9.97 -26.49 -0.16
CA ARG A 346 9.95 -27.51 -1.17
C ARG A 346 10.72 -28.75 -0.72
N GLY A 347 10.00 -29.87 -0.72
CA GLY A 347 10.57 -31.18 -0.45
C GLY A 347 10.39 -32.12 -1.66
N GLU A 348 9.62 -33.18 -1.46
CA GLU A 348 9.23 -34.06 -2.55
C GLU A 348 8.23 -33.38 -3.51
N PRO A 349 8.16 -33.83 -4.79
CA PRO A 349 7.17 -33.30 -5.72
C PRO A 349 5.74 -33.58 -5.25
N TRP A 350 4.89 -32.55 -5.40
CA TRP A 350 3.47 -32.64 -5.06
C TRP A 350 2.68 -33.32 -6.19
N ARG A 351 1.88 -34.29 -5.82
CA ARG A 351 0.95 -34.98 -6.70
C ARG A 351 -0.41 -34.28 -6.79
N ARG A 352 -0.92 -33.80 -5.64
CA ARG A 352 -2.24 -33.17 -5.55
C ARG A 352 -2.21 -31.97 -4.59
N LEU A 353 -2.93 -30.93 -4.98
CA LEU A 353 -3.31 -29.78 -4.15
C LEU A 353 -4.83 -29.72 -4.09
N ALA A 354 -5.43 -29.76 -2.90
CA ALA A 354 -6.82 -29.47 -2.68
C ALA A 354 -6.95 -28.14 -1.91
N ILE A 355 -7.84 -27.26 -2.39
CA ILE A 355 -8.11 -25.95 -1.81
C ILE A 355 -9.58 -25.91 -1.41
N GLY A 356 -9.87 -25.47 -0.18
CA GLY A 356 -11.22 -25.32 0.34
C GLY A 356 -11.34 -24.11 1.26
N THR A 357 -12.56 -23.79 1.64
CA THR A 357 -12.87 -22.77 2.64
C THR A 357 -13.85 -23.33 3.64
N LEU A 358 -13.76 -22.83 4.87
CA LEU A 358 -14.74 -23.06 5.94
C LEU A 358 -15.23 -21.69 6.43
N ASP A 359 -16.52 -21.59 6.66
CA ASP A 359 -17.08 -20.43 7.34
C ASP A 359 -16.90 -20.66 8.85
N VAL A 360 -16.19 -19.76 9.50
CA VAL A 360 -16.02 -19.79 10.96
C VAL A 360 -17.25 -19.15 11.58
N PRO A 361 -17.90 -19.80 12.57
CA PRO A 361 -18.99 -19.19 13.29
C PRO A 361 -18.56 -17.87 13.91
N LEU A 362 -19.20 -16.78 13.52
CA LEU A 362 -18.91 -15.46 14.06
C LEU A 362 -19.39 -15.37 15.50
N VAL A 363 -18.49 -15.11 16.42
CA VAL A 363 -18.84 -14.83 17.82
C VAL A 363 -19.63 -13.52 17.82
N GLN A 364 -20.87 -13.55 18.31
CA GLN A 364 -21.62 -12.32 18.61
C GLN A 364 -20.96 -11.66 19.83
N GLU A 365 -20.07 -10.70 19.59
CA GLU A 365 -19.72 -9.75 20.63
C GLU A 365 -20.90 -8.80 20.81
N ASP A 366 -21.45 -8.74 22.02
CA ASP A 366 -22.47 -7.79 22.40
C ASP A 366 -21.94 -6.37 22.19
N VAL A 367 -22.45 -5.67 21.17
CA VAL A 367 -22.09 -4.29 20.82
C VAL A 367 -22.68 -3.29 21.85
N HIS A 368 -22.83 -3.67 23.09
CA HIS A 368 -23.30 -2.82 24.17
C HIS A 368 -22.15 -2.53 25.13
N GLY A 369 -21.33 -1.55 24.80
CA GLY A 369 -20.31 -1.06 25.72
C GLY A 369 -19.13 -0.35 25.09
N ALA A 370 -19.35 0.87 24.57
CA ALA A 370 -18.38 1.97 24.64
C ALA A 370 -19.02 3.26 24.08
#